data_039eb524d112c32b658160ce2e5f4514
#
_entry.id   039eb524d112c32b658160ce2e5f4514
#
_cell.length_a   1.000
_cell.length_b   1.000
_cell.length_c   1.000
_cell.angle_alpha   90.00
_cell.angle_beta   90.00
_cell.angle_gamma   90.00
#
_symmetry.space_group_name_H-M   'P 1'
#
loop_
_entity.id
_entity.type
_entity.pdbx_description
1 polymer ?
#
loop_
_entity_poly.entity_id
_entity_poly.type
_entity_poly.pdbx_seq_one_letter_code
_entity_poly.pdbx_strand_id
1 'polypeptide(L)'
;MAGPERPQVVIAGSGFGGLTCARALKSAPVDVLIVDRNNYHLFTPLLYQVASALLDPGEIARPIRQLIRPLENVDFRQAEITGVDFDCRRLLTDRGPIPYDYLVLATGAQSDYFGNHALAEHTLGLKGLGEGLAVRNHIISRFEESRWATDAAKRRALLTFAVVGGGPTGVEMAGAISELIRLVLRKDYRDLDINEARVVLIEGAPYVLGAFVPSLREAARKSLERKGIELMLETKVETVTDNSIQLAGGREIAAGTVIWTAGVRASDLGRDAGLQLERQARVKVDPTLQVVGHPVVFVIGDLAGAKDGEASLPMLIPVAMQAGQHVAACIGDMVDNGGAKTFRYRDPGIMATIGRNSAVAQLGPVHLSGFLGWSMWLAVHIVNVISFRSRLVVLVNWAWEYLFYDRPVRLIVRAADDRE
;
A
#
# COMPACT_ATOMS: atom_id res chain seq x y z
N MET A 1 -18.48 40.82 -15.25
CA MET A 1 -18.35 40.87 -13.79
C MET A 1 -17.73 39.52 -13.40
N ALA A 2 -16.51 39.51 -12.79
CA ALA A 2 -15.97 38.29 -12.22
C ALA A 2 -16.94 37.82 -11.12
N GLY A 3 -17.39 36.58 -11.17
CA GLY A 3 -18.18 36.00 -10.09
C GLY A 3 -17.41 36.06 -8.75
N PRO A 4 -18.08 35.86 -7.61
CA PRO A 4 -17.37 35.83 -6.32
C PRO A 4 -16.27 34.77 -6.41
N GLU A 5 -15.07 35.17 -5.98
CA GLU A 5 -13.89 34.31 -5.95
C GLU A 5 -14.20 33.11 -5.03
N ARG A 6 -14.11 31.90 -5.58
CA ARG A 6 -14.41 30.67 -4.82
C ARG A 6 -13.27 30.36 -3.88
N PRO A 7 -13.52 29.89 -2.65
CA PRO A 7 -12.45 29.44 -1.74
C PRO A 7 -11.60 28.34 -2.38
N GLN A 8 -10.28 28.45 -2.22
CA GLN A 8 -9.31 27.49 -2.72
C GLN A 8 -9.11 26.37 -1.70
N VAL A 9 -9.47 25.13 -2.07
CA VAL A 9 -9.17 23.93 -1.31
C VAL A 9 -7.93 23.26 -1.90
N VAL A 10 -6.86 23.14 -1.14
CA VAL A 10 -5.65 22.41 -1.56
C VAL A 10 -5.62 21.05 -0.88
N ILE A 11 -5.47 19.98 -1.67
CA ILE A 11 -5.39 18.58 -1.21
C ILE A 11 -3.96 18.08 -1.47
N ALA A 12 -3.21 17.85 -0.40
CA ALA A 12 -1.85 17.32 -0.43
C ALA A 12 -1.86 15.80 -0.45
N GLY A 13 -1.74 15.20 -1.63
CA GLY A 13 -1.77 13.77 -1.87
C GLY A 13 -3.02 13.29 -2.63
N SER A 14 -2.78 12.45 -3.64
CA SER A 14 -3.79 11.88 -4.55
C SER A 14 -4.11 10.40 -4.26
N GLY A 15 -3.82 9.94 -3.02
CA GLY A 15 -4.18 8.61 -2.54
C GLY A 15 -5.71 8.43 -2.39
N PHE A 16 -6.13 7.35 -1.75
CA PHE A 16 -7.56 7.03 -1.57
C PHE A 16 -8.32 8.15 -0.85
N GLY A 17 -7.75 8.72 0.22
CA GLY A 17 -8.39 9.80 0.97
C GLY A 17 -8.51 11.08 0.15
N GLY A 18 -7.40 11.56 -0.41
CA GLY A 18 -7.36 12.82 -1.17
C GLY A 18 -8.24 12.79 -2.43
N LEU A 19 -8.16 11.73 -3.22
CA LEU A 19 -9.00 11.59 -4.41
C LEU A 19 -10.49 11.47 -4.05
N THR A 20 -10.83 10.79 -2.96
CA THR A 20 -12.22 10.69 -2.48
C THR A 20 -12.73 12.04 -2.00
N CYS A 21 -11.91 12.82 -1.29
CA CYS A 21 -12.23 14.18 -0.86
C CYS A 21 -12.48 15.09 -2.07
N ALA A 22 -11.58 15.10 -3.05
CA ALA A 22 -11.75 15.89 -4.26
C ALA A 22 -13.04 15.55 -5.03
N ARG A 23 -13.37 14.26 -5.17
CA ARG A 23 -14.62 13.81 -5.81
C ARG A 23 -15.86 14.21 -5.01
N ALA A 24 -15.80 14.20 -3.70
CA ALA A 24 -16.91 14.62 -2.86
C ALA A 24 -17.18 16.12 -2.92
N LEU A 25 -16.14 16.94 -3.21
CA LEU A 25 -16.23 18.38 -3.39
C LEU A 25 -16.69 18.82 -4.79
N LYS A 26 -16.97 17.90 -5.71
CA LYS A 26 -17.28 18.21 -7.13
C LYS A 26 -18.41 19.21 -7.35
N SER A 27 -19.36 19.30 -6.43
CA SER A 27 -20.53 20.19 -6.52
C SER A 27 -20.49 21.31 -5.47
N ALA A 28 -19.46 21.38 -4.65
CA ALA A 28 -19.28 22.44 -3.68
C ALA A 28 -18.83 23.75 -4.38
N PRO A 29 -19.18 24.94 -3.85
CA PRO A 29 -18.79 26.21 -4.43
C PRO A 29 -17.34 26.57 -4.09
N VAL A 30 -16.40 25.67 -4.36
CA VAL A 30 -14.96 25.79 -4.11
C VAL A 30 -14.17 25.40 -5.36
N ASP A 31 -12.95 25.90 -5.46
CA ASP A 31 -11.96 25.42 -6.41
C ASP A 31 -10.98 24.46 -5.70
N VAL A 32 -10.78 23.28 -6.26
CA VAL A 32 -9.98 22.21 -5.64
C VAL A 32 -8.69 22.01 -6.43
N LEU A 33 -7.56 22.05 -5.75
CA LEU A 33 -6.26 21.72 -6.31
C LEU A 33 -5.67 20.49 -5.61
N ILE A 34 -5.49 19.40 -6.33
CA ILE A 34 -4.73 18.23 -5.84
C ILE A 34 -3.25 18.44 -6.16
N VAL A 35 -2.38 18.22 -5.17
CA VAL A 35 -0.92 18.25 -5.34
C VAL A 35 -0.34 16.90 -4.94
N ASP A 36 0.45 16.28 -5.81
CA ASP A 36 1.13 15.00 -5.53
C ASP A 36 2.41 14.90 -6.36
N ARG A 37 3.42 14.22 -5.82
CA ARG A 37 4.67 13.91 -6.53
C ARG A 37 4.45 12.97 -7.72
N ASN A 38 3.47 12.07 -7.62
CA ASN A 38 3.09 11.14 -8.68
C ASN A 38 1.92 11.69 -9.49
N ASN A 39 1.95 11.52 -10.81
CA ASN A 39 0.84 11.92 -11.68
C ASN A 39 -0.26 10.84 -11.79
N TYR A 40 -0.22 9.82 -10.94
CA TYR A 40 -1.15 8.70 -10.94
C TYR A 40 -1.66 8.36 -9.54
N HIS A 41 -2.88 7.84 -9.50
CA HIS A 41 -3.44 7.16 -8.33
C HIS A 41 -3.14 5.66 -8.44
N LEU A 42 -2.65 5.07 -7.34
CA LEU A 42 -2.28 3.66 -7.25
C LEU A 42 -3.31 2.87 -6.44
N PHE A 43 -3.84 1.80 -7.03
CA PHE A 43 -4.68 0.84 -6.32
C PHE A 43 -3.81 -0.17 -5.56
N THR A 44 -3.30 0.26 -4.41
CA THR A 44 -2.31 -0.48 -3.59
C THR A 44 -2.71 -1.89 -3.17
N PRO A 45 -4.01 -2.28 -3.03
CA PRO A 45 -4.35 -3.67 -2.69
C PRO A 45 -3.89 -4.70 -3.71
N LEU A 46 -3.65 -4.31 -4.96
CA LEU A 46 -3.15 -5.21 -6.01
C LEU A 46 -1.65 -5.01 -6.32
N LEU A 47 -0.93 -4.23 -5.52
CA LEU A 47 0.50 -3.96 -5.76
C LEU A 47 1.35 -5.23 -5.70
N TYR A 48 1.04 -6.15 -4.79
CA TYR A 48 1.72 -7.44 -4.70
C TYR A 48 1.57 -8.28 -5.99
N GLN A 49 0.50 -8.07 -6.78
CA GLN A 49 0.30 -8.73 -8.07
C GLN A 49 1.22 -8.16 -9.16
N VAL A 50 1.52 -6.86 -9.11
CA VAL A 50 2.57 -6.28 -9.96
C VAL A 50 3.95 -6.81 -9.53
N ALA A 51 4.22 -6.85 -8.24
CA ALA A 51 5.47 -7.37 -7.68
C ALA A 51 5.71 -8.86 -7.98
N SER A 52 4.64 -9.63 -8.22
CA SER A 52 4.69 -11.06 -8.59
C SER A 52 4.42 -11.31 -10.08
N ALA A 53 4.55 -10.30 -10.94
CA ALA A 53 4.39 -10.39 -12.39
C ALA A 53 3.00 -10.87 -12.88
N LEU A 54 1.95 -10.73 -12.08
CA LEU A 54 0.58 -11.11 -12.46
C LEU A 54 -0.13 -9.98 -13.22
N LEU A 55 0.04 -8.73 -12.76
CA LEU A 55 -0.57 -7.56 -13.36
C LEU A 55 0.48 -6.57 -13.89
N ASP A 56 0.12 -5.87 -14.96
CA ASP A 56 0.91 -4.74 -15.45
C ASP A 56 0.69 -3.50 -14.55
N PRO A 57 1.72 -2.67 -14.32
CA PRO A 57 1.59 -1.41 -13.60
C PRO A 57 0.43 -0.54 -14.03
N GLY A 58 0.19 -0.43 -15.34
CA GLY A 58 -0.89 0.37 -15.91
C GLY A 58 -2.31 -0.13 -15.62
N GLU A 59 -2.46 -1.33 -15.06
CA GLU A 59 -3.77 -1.88 -14.69
C GLU A 59 -4.23 -1.40 -13.32
N ILE A 60 -3.29 -1.11 -12.42
CA ILE A 60 -3.56 -0.66 -11.06
C ILE A 60 -3.19 0.80 -10.81
N ALA A 61 -2.39 1.43 -11.69
CA ALA A 61 -2.05 2.85 -11.64
C ALA A 61 -2.81 3.61 -12.72
N ARG A 62 -3.46 4.72 -12.35
CA ARG A 62 -4.26 5.55 -13.27
C ARG A 62 -3.86 7.01 -13.19
N PRO A 63 -3.63 7.68 -14.34
CA PRO A 63 -3.32 9.11 -14.37
C PRO A 63 -4.39 9.94 -13.65
N ILE A 64 -3.97 10.81 -12.72
CA ILE A 64 -4.88 11.66 -11.93
C ILE A 64 -5.73 12.52 -12.85
N ARG A 65 -5.14 13.15 -13.87
CA ARG A 65 -5.87 13.99 -14.83
C ARG A 65 -7.00 13.24 -15.55
N GLN A 66 -6.84 11.92 -15.79
CA GLN A 66 -7.92 11.10 -16.33
C GLN A 66 -9.07 10.92 -15.33
N LEU A 67 -8.74 10.78 -14.03
CA LEU A 67 -9.70 10.51 -12.97
C LEU A 67 -10.50 11.75 -12.56
N ILE A 68 -9.89 12.93 -12.69
CA ILE A 68 -10.55 14.22 -12.35
C ILE A 68 -11.19 14.90 -13.56
N ARG A 69 -10.95 14.43 -14.77
CA ARG A 69 -11.48 15.04 -16.02
C ARG A 69 -12.98 15.35 -15.99
N PRO A 70 -13.86 14.56 -15.32
CA PRO A 70 -15.28 14.88 -15.21
C PRO A 70 -15.60 15.88 -14.09
N LEU A 71 -14.62 16.41 -13.35
CA LEU A 71 -14.78 17.28 -12.18
C LEU A 71 -14.34 18.69 -12.59
N GLU A 72 -15.30 19.58 -12.92
CA GLU A 72 -15.03 20.90 -13.51
C GLU A 72 -14.28 21.84 -12.57
N ASN A 73 -14.44 21.67 -11.24
CA ASN A 73 -13.83 22.50 -10.21
C ASN A 73 -12.56 21.89 -9.62
N VAL A 74 -12.01 20.81 -10.20
CA VAL A 74 -10.83 20.11 -9.67
C VAL A 74 -9.67 20.15 -10.65
N ASP A 75 -8.53 20.68 -10.24
CA ASP A 75 -7.28 20.63 -10.99
C ASP A 75 -6.21 19.79 -10.26
N PHE A 76 -5.10 19.51 -10.95
CA PHE A 76 -3.99 18.74 -10.46
C PHE A 76 -2.65 19.41 -10.81
N ARG A 77 -1.74 19.49 -9.84
CA ARG A 77 -0.33 19.86 -10.05
C ARG A 77 0.59 18.78 -9.53
N GLN A 78 1.54 18.37 -10.36
CA GLN A 78 2.60 17.48 -9.95
C GLN A 78 3.72 18.27 -9.28
N ALA A 79 3.94 18.03 -7.99
CA ALA A 79 5.03 18.61 -7.21
C ALA A 79 5.33 17.76 -5.97
N GLU A 80 6.57 17.79 -5.50
CA GLU A 80 6.94 17.24 -4.19
C GLU A 80 6.56 18.24 -3.11
N ILE A 81 5.82 17.78 -2.11
CA ILE A 81 5.38 18.60 -0.97
C ILE A 81 6.51 18.56 0.07
N THR A 82 7.02 19.74 0.43
CA THR A 82 8.16 19.91 1.34
C THR A 82 7.79 20.43 2.71
N GLY A 83 6.57 20.96 2.90
CA GLY A 83 6.11 21.47 4.19
C GLY A 83 4.82 22.27 4.10
N VAL A 84 4.47 22.96 5.19
CA VAL A 84 3.31 23.86 5.29
C VAL A 84 3.70 25.10 6.06
N ASP A 85 3.39 26.28 5.51
CA ASP A 85 3.43 27.56 6.20
C ASP A 85 2.00 27.89 6.66
N PHE A 86 1.73 27.68 7.94
CA PHE A 86 0.39 27.86 8.52
C PHE A 86 0.04 29.35 8.69
N ASP A 87 1.03 30.20 8.95
CA ASP A 87 0.82 31.63 9.18
C ASP A 87 0.42 32.35 7.90
N CYS A 88 1.13 32.04 6.80
CA CYS A 88 0.83 32.57 5.47
C CYS A 88 -0.21 31.74 4.70
N ARG A 89 -0.72 30.63 5.25
CA ARG A 89 -1.63 29.67 4.60
C ARG A 89 -1.12 29.21 3.24
N ARG A 90 0.08 28.61 3.20
CA ARG A 90 0.72 28.11 1.97
C ARG A 90 1.19 26.68 2.14
N LEU A 91 0.83 25.84 1.17
CA LEU A 91 1.48 24.53 0.99
C LEU A 91 2.83 24.76 0.29
N LEU A 92 3.91 24.29 0.89
CA LEU A 92 5.27 24.41 0.34
C LEU A 92 5.59 23.24 -0.56
N THR A 93 6.14 23.51 -1.74
CA THR A 93 6.52 22.49 -2.73
C THR A 93 7.87 22.82 -3.37
N ASP A 94 8.48 21.84 -4.01
CA ASP A 94 9.70 21.99 -4.84
C ASP A 94 9.50 22.92 -6.06
N ARG A 95 8.24 23.26 -6.38
CA ARG A 95 7.84 24.16 -7.48
C ARG A 95 7.39 25.53 -7.00
N GLY A 96 7.45 25.79 -5.70
CA GLY A 96 7.02 27.03 -5.06
C GLY A 96 5.78 26.87 -4.18
N PRO A 97 5.44 27.93 -3.43
CA PRO A 97 4.33 27.89 -2.48
C PRO A 97 2.97 28.00 -3.19
N ILE A 98 1.97 27.31 -2.65
CA ILE A 98 0.59 27.29 -3.14
C ILE A 98 -0.33 27.81 -2.02
N PRO A 99 -1.04 28.94 -2.21
CA PRO A 99 -1.96 29.48 -1.21
C PRO A 99 -3.20 28.59 -1.08
N TYR A 100 -3.81 28.59 0.10
CA TYR A 100 -5.07 27.87 0.36
C TYR A 100 -5.98 28.64 1.32
N ASP A 101 -7.29 28.47 1.15
CA ASP A 101 -8.30 28.82 2.16
C ASP A 101 -8.55 27.61 3.08
N TYR A 102 -8.58 26.39 2.51
CA TYR A 102 -8.65 25.11 3.20
C TYR A 102 -7.54 24.18 2.73
N LEU A 103 -6.94 23.45 3.67
CA LEU A 103 -5.88 22.50 3.38
C LEU A 103 -6.26 21.09 3.87
N VAL A 104 -6.11 20.08 3.02
CA VAL A 104 -6.30 18.67 3.37
C VAL A 104 -4.99 17.91 3.19
N LEU A 105 -4.37 17.48 4.27
CA LEU A 105 -3.15 16.69 4.28
C LEU A 105 -3.49 15.19 4.16
N ALA A 106 -3.13 14.57 3.05
CA ALA A 106 -3.51 13.20 2.67
C ALA A 106 -2.34 12.41 2.06
N THR A 107 -1.09 12.67 2.49
CA THR A 107 0.13 12.09 1.93
C THR A 107 0.38 10.63 2.31
N GLY A 108 -0.50 10.04 3.13
CA GLY A 108 -0.51 8.61 3.42
C GLY A 108 0.64 8.16 4.31
N ALA A 109 1.14 6.96 4.03
CA ALA A 109 2.15 6.26 4.83
C ALA A 109 3.30 5.74 3.98
N GLN A 110 4.39 5.38 4.66
CA GLN A 110 5.60 4.77 4.12
C GLN A 110 6.03 3.57 4.96
N SER A 111 6.98 2.79 4.46
CA SER A 111 7.57 1.69 5.20
C SER A 111 8.26 2.19 6.48
N ASP A 112 8.11 1.45 7.57
CA ASP A 112 8.79 1.70 8.83
C ASP A 112 9.87 0.63 9.04
N TYR A 113 11.10 1.06 9.09
CA TYR A 113 12.26 0.21 9.39
C TYR A 113 12.69 0.33 10.85
N PHE A 114 11.85 0.91 11.71
CA PHE A 114 12.09 1.08 13.16
C PHE A 114 13.43 1.76 13.49
N GLY A 115 13.87 2.68 12.63
CA GLY A 115 15.16 3.39 12.78
C GLY A 115 16.39 2.57 12.41
N ASN A 116 16.24 1.36 11.89
CA ASN A 116 17.35 0.52 11.46
C ASN A 116 17.71 0.78 9.99
N HIS A 117 18.83 1.46 9.76
CA HIS A 117 19.30 1.82 8.41
C HIS A 117 19.67 0.61 7.56
N ALA A 118 20.25 -0.45 8.15
CA ALA A 118 20.60 -1.66 7.41
C ALA A 118 19.34 -2.35 6.83
N LEU A 119 18.22 -2.32 7.55
CA LEU A 119 16.96 -2.83 7.02
C LEU A 119 16.46 -1.99 5.84
N ALA A 120 16.59 -0.67 5.91
CA ALA A 120 16.18 0.21 4.83
C ALA A 120 17.04 0.06 3.56
N GLU A 121 18.34 -0.21 3.73
CA GLU A 121 19.31 -0.33 2.64
C GLU A 121 19.25 -1.70 1.94
N HIS A 122 19.12 -2.80 2.70
CA HIS A 122 19.23 -4.16 2.18
C HIS A 122 17.89 -4.89 1.99
N THR A 123 16.75 -4.18 2.11
CA THR A 123 15.43 -4.80 1.88
C THR A 123 14.63 -4.04 0.82
N LEU A 124 13.71 -4.75 0.18
CA LEU A 124 12.79 -4.22 -0.80
C LEU A 124 11.46 -3.87 -0.13
N GLY A 125 11.04 -2.61 -0.20
CA GLY A 125 9.71 -2.17 0.25
C GLY A 125 8.60 -2.61 -0.71
N LEU A 126 7.34 -2.41 -0.28
CA LEU A 126 6.16 -2.70 -1.10
C LEU A 126 5.01 -1.71 -0.78
N LYS A 127 5.27 -0.42 -0.97
CA LYS A 127 4.31 0.68 -0.76
C LYS A 127 4.00 1.47 -2.02
N GLY A 128 5.00 1.66 -2.88
CA GLY A 128 4.90 2.42 -4.13
C GLY A 128 5.01 1.55 -5.37
N LEU A 129 4.58 2.07 -6.52
CA LEU A 129 4.64 1.35 -7.79
C LEU A 129 6.08 1.01 -8.19
N GLY A 130 7.02 1.93 -7.97
CA GLY A 130 8.45 1.70 -8.22
C GLY A 130 9.00 0.55 -7.39
N GLU A 131 8.62 0.46 -6.10
CA GLU A 131 9.02 -0.66 -5.23
C GLU A 131 8.43 -1.99 -5.72
N GLY A 132 7.15 -2.02 -6.14
CA GLY A 132 6.55 -3.23 -6.72
C GLY A 132 7.27 -3.71 -7.97
N LEU A 133 7.70 -2.79 -8.84
CA LEU A 133 8.51 -3.10 -10.02
C LEU A 133 9.92 -3.58 -9.64
N ALA A 134 10.55 -2.95 -8.66
CA ALA A 134 11.85 -3.38 -8.15
C ALA A 134 11.80 -4.81 -7.59
N VAL A 135 10.78 -5.13 -6.78
CA VAL A 135 10.55 -6.50 -6.28
C VAL A 135 10.38 -7.49 -7.43
N ARG A 136 9.57 -7.17 -8.44
CA ARG A 136 9.39 -8.03 -9.61
C ARG A 136 10.70 -8.30 -10.35
N ASN A 137 11.40 -7.22 -10.69
CA ASN A 137 12.67 -7.31 -11.41
C ASN A 137 13.69 -8.12 -10.61
N HIS A 138 13.78 -7.88 -9.30
CA HIS A 138 14.69 -8.57 -8.41
C HIS A 138 14.41 -10.08 -8.34
N ILE A 139 13.15 -10.49 -8.13
CA ILE A 139 12.77 -11.92 -8.07
C ILE A 139 13.20 -12.63 -9.36
N ILE A 140 12.87 -12.06 -10.53
CA ILE A 140 13.20 -12.68 -11.82
C ILE A 140 14.73 -12.71 -12.02
N SER A 141 15.45 -11.63 -11.68
CA SER A 141 16.92 -11.58 -11.78
C SER A 141 17.60 -12.64 -10.92
N ARG A 142 17.07 -12.94 -9.71
CA ARG A 142 17.63 -14.01 -8.85
C ARG A 142 17.52 -15.38 -9.51
N PHE A 143 16.45 -15.65 -10.25
CA PHE A 143 16.33 -16.89 -11.04
C PHE A 143 17.37 -16.93 -12.17
N GLU A 144 17.54 -15.83 -12.92
CA GLU A 144 18.59 -15.77 -13.97
C GLU A 144 19.99 -15.96 -13.39
N GLU A 145 20.33 -15.28 -12.30
CA GLU A 145 21.63 -15.38 -11.66
C GLU A 145 21.89 -16.77 -11.07
N SER A 146 20.86 -17.45 -10.57
CA SER A 146 20.99 -18.78 -9.97
C SER A 146 21.48 -19.83 -10.96
N ARG A 147 21.21 -19.65 -12.27
CA ARG A 147 21.69 -20.53 -13.34
C ARG A 147 23.20 -20.43 -13.57
N TRP A 148 23.80 -19.29 -13.21
CA TRP A 148 25.25 -19.07 -13.31
C TRP A 148 25.99 -19.44 -12.04
N ALA A 149 25.28 -19.69 -10.95
CA ALA A 149 25.89 -20.03 -9.67
C ALA A 149 26.40 -21.50 -9.67
N THR A 150 27.72 -21.66 -9.66
CA THR A 150 28.36 -22.97 -9.56
C THR A 150 28.39 -23.51 -8.13
N ASP A 151 28.39 -22.61 -7.13
CA ASP A 151 28.29 -22.98 -5.72
C ASP A 151 26.83 -23.20 -5.31
N ALA A 152 26.56 -24.38 -4.76
CA ALA A 152 25.22 -24.77 -4.31
C ALA A 152 24.68 -23.91 -3.15
N ALA A 153 25.54 -23.41 -2.25
CA ALA A 153 25.13 -22.55 -1.16
C ALA A 153 24.71 -21.16 -1.69
N LYS A 154 25.47 -20.60 -2.61
CA LYS A 154 25.15 -19.34 -3.30
C LYS A 154 23.84 -19.48 -4.09
N ARG A 155 23.66 -20.58 -4.84
CA ARG A 155 22.42 -20.82 -5.60
C ARG A 155 21.20 -20.90 -4.68
N ARG A 156 21.31 -21.61 -3.56
CA ARG A 156 20.23 -21.67 -2.55
C ARG A 156 19.93 -20.32 -1.94
N ALA A 157 20.92 -19.50 -1.64
CA ALA A 157 20.71 -18.13 -1.16
C ALA A 157 19.95 -17.29 -2.18
N LEU A 158 20.34 -17.31 -3.46
CA LEU A 158 19.68 -16.61 -4.55
C LEU A 158 18.20 -17.03 -4.71
N LEU A 159 17.89 -18.31 -4.49
CA LEU A 159 16.54 -18.87 -4.60
C LEU A 159 15.76 -18.84 -3.27
N THR A 160 16.28 -18.18 -2.23
CA THR A 160 15.56 -17.96 -0.97
C THR A 160 14.96 -16.56 -0.94
N PHE A 161 13.62 -16.50 -0.86
CA PHE A 161 12.81 -15.29 -0.84
C PHE A 161 12.18 -15.14 0.53
N ALA A 162 12.65 -14.18 1.32
CA ALA A 162 12.12 -13.89 2.63
C ALA A 162 11.14 -12.70 2.56
N VAL A 163 9.98 -12.86 3.18
CA VAL A 163 9.01 -11.80 3.40
C VAL A 163 8.95 -11.54 4.91
N VAL A 164 9.22 -10.32 5.33
CA VAL A 164 9.21 -9.92 6.74
C VAL A 164 7.94 -9.16 7.04
N GLY A 165 7.13 -9.70 7.96
CA GLY A 165 5.82 -9.18 8.37
C GLY A 165 4.66 -10.10 7.96
N GLY A 166 3.95 -10.65 8.94
CA GLY A 166 2.80 -11.55 8.77
C GLY A 166 1.45 -10.84 8.67
N GLY A 167 1.42 -9.54 8.37
CA GLY A 167 0.20 -8.79 8.05
C GLY A 167 -0.38 -9.16 6.67
N PRO A 168 -1.51 -8.54 6.25
CA PRO A 168 -2.14 -8.83 4.95
C PRO A 168 -1.17 -8.75 3.77
N THR A 169 -0.40 -7.66 3.64
CA THR A 169 0.55 -7.47 2.54
C THR A 169 1.62 -8.57 2.48
N GLY A 170 2.17 -8.98 3.64
CA GLY A 170 3.20 -10.03 3.68
C GLY A 170 2.64 -11.40 3.35
N VAL A 171 1.45 -11.74 3.84
CA VAL A 171 0.76 -12.99 3.52
C VAL A 171 0.42 -13.07 2.04
N GLU A 172 -0.11 -11.99 1.44
CA GLU A 172 -0.42 -11.87 0.02
C GLU A 172 0.84 -12.00 -0.83
N MET A 173 1.92 -11.32 -0.45
CA MET A 173 3.19 -11.36 -1.19
C MET A 173 3.83 -12.74 -1.13
N ALA A 174 3.90 -13.37 0.05
CA ALA A 174 4.46 -14.72 0.21
C ALA A 174 3.67 -15.75 -0.61
N GLY A 175 2.33 -15.68 -0.58
CA GLY A 175 1.46 -16.51 -1.40
C GLY A 175 1.70 -16.32 -2.89
N ALA A 176 1.79 -15.07 -3.33
CA ALA A 176 2.00 -14.72 -4.74
C ALA A 176 3.38 -15.15 -5.28
N ILE A 177 4.45 -15.04 -4.46
CA ILE A 177 5.79 -15.53 -4.80
C ILE A 177 5.78 -17.06 -4.92
N SER A 178 5.19 -17.76 -3.95
CA SER A 178 5.10 -19.23 -4.01
C SER A 178 4.39 -19.70 -5.29
N GLU A 179 3.30 -19.03 -5.68
CA GLU A 179 2.59 -19.34 -6.93
C GLU A 179 3.40 -18.98 -8.18
N LEU A 180 4.06 -17.83 -8.20
CA LEU A 180 4.95 -17.45 -9.31
C LEU A 180 6.02 -18.53 -9.53
N ILE A 181 6.69 -18.98 -8.48
CA ILE A 181 7.73 -19.99 -8.54
C ILE A 181 7.16 -21.33 -9.01
N ARG A 182 6.17 -21.87 -8.31
CA ARG A 182 5.69 -23.25 -8.47
C ARG A 182 4.82 -23.47 -9.70
N LEU A 183 4.09 -22.45 -10.15
CA LEU A 183 3.15 -22.58 -11.26
C LEU A 183 3.67 -22.02 -12.58
N VAL A 184 4.55 -21.02 -12.51
CA VAL A 184 4.99 -20.26 -13.68
C VAL A 184 6.48 -20.49 -13.95
N LEU A 185 7.38 -20.06 -13.06
CA LEU A 185 8.83 -20.09 -13.32
C LEU A 185 9.38 -21.51 -13.50
N ARG A 186 8.77 -22.52 -12.90
CA ARG A 186 9.16 -23.90 -13.15
C ARG A 186 8.99 -24.34 -14.62
N LYS A 187 8.15 -23.65 -15.41
CA LYS A 187 8.00 -23.90 -16.83
C LYS A 187 9.09 -23.22 -17.66
N ASP A 188 9.56 -22.07 -17.18
CA ASP A 188 10.57 -21.26 -17.85
C ASP A 188 11.99 -21.79 -17.55
N TYR A 189 12.26 -22.19 -16.31
CA TYR A 189 13.56 -22.65 -15.82
C TYR A 189 13.58 -24.18 -15.66
N ARG A 190 13.56 -24.91 -16.78
CA ARG A 190 13.47 -26.38 -16.79
C ARG A 190 14.72 -27.10 -16.31
N ASP A 191 15.86 -26.40 -16.33
CA ASP A 191 17.17 -26.86 -15.91
C ASP A 191 17.47 -26.60 -14.42
N LEU A 192 16.58 -25.87 -13.72
CA LEU A 192 16.67 -25.67 -12.27
C LEU A 192 15.76 -26.65 -11.52
N ASP A 193 16.26 -27.21 -10.44
CA ASP A 193 15.37 -27.87 -9.47
C ASP A 193 14.57 -26.82 -8.71
N ILE A 194 13.33 -26.64 -9.09
CA ILE A 194 12.44 -25.63 -8.50
C ILE A 194 12.20 -25.87 -6.99
N ASN A 195 12.49 -27.07 -6.47
CA ASN A 195 12.38 -27.37 -5.05
C ASN A 195 13.52 -26.76 -4.22
N GLU A 196 14.60 -26.31 -4.86
CA GLU A 196 15.63 -25.48 -4.19
C GLU A 196 15.10 -24.09 -3.80
N ALA A 197 14.05 -23.60 -4.49
CA ALA A 197 13.47 -22.30 -4.20
C ALA A 197 12.60 -22.34 -2.94
N ARG A 198 12.89 -21.43 -2.01
CA ARG A 198 12.24 -21.32 -0.71
C ARG A 198 11.53 -19.97 -0.58
N VAL A 199 10.33 -19.98 -0.01
CA VAL A 199 9.63 -18.78 0.44
C VAL A 199 9.49 -18.86 1.94
N VAL A 200 10.04 -17.88 2.65
CA VAL A 200 10.03 -17.81 4.11
C VAL A 200 9.25 -16.57 4.53
N LEU A 201 8.23 -16.73 5.38
CA LEU A 201 7.48 -15.63 5.99
C LEU A 201 7.89 -15.51 7.46
N ILE A 202 8.50 -14.37 7.82
CA ILE A 202 9.03 -14.09 9.16
C ILE A 202 8.09 -13.11 9.86
N GLU A 203 7.60 -13.48 11.05
CA GLU A 203 6.68 -12.67 11.85
C GLU A 203 7.08 -12.67 13.32
N GLY A 204 7.12 -11.47 13.93
CA GLY A 204 7.44 -11.31 15.35
C GLY A 204 6.36 -11.77 16.31
N ALA A 205 5.09 -11.84 15.86
CA ALA A 205 3.96 -12.33 16.64
C ALA A 205 3.84 -13.87 16.54
N PRO A 206 3.10 -14.52 17.46
CA PRO A 206 2.86 -15.97 17.41
C PRO A 206 1.85 -16.39 16.31
N TYR A 207 1.38 -15.48 15.51
CA TYR A 207 0.40 -15.73 14.44
C TYR A 207 0.52 -14.71 13.30
N VAL A 208 0.15 -15.14 12.12
CA VAL A 208 -0.08 -14.25 10.96
C VAL A 208 -1.45 -13.59 11.06
N LEU A 209 -1.66 -12.49 10.32
CA LEU A 209 -2.95 -11.78 10.21
C LEU A 209 -3.54 -11.38 11.57
N GLY A 210 -2.74 -10.72 12.40
CA GLY A 210 -3.06 -10.37 13.79
C GLY A 210 -4.40 -9.68 14.01
N ALA A 211 -4.91 -8.94 13.02
CA ALA A 211 -6.20 -8.23 13.09
C ALA A 211 -7.42 -9.15 12.90
N PHE A 212 -7.22 -10.40 12.45
CA PHE A 212 -8.31 -11.35 12.21
C PHE A 212 -8.61 -12.21 13.46
N VAL A 213 -9.79 -12.78 13.52
CA VAL A 213 -10.18 -13.74 14.58
C VAL A 213 -9.32 -15.01 14.52
N PRO A 214 -9.14 -15.74 15.65
CA PRO A 214 -8.25 -16.91 15.73
C PRO A 214 -8.52 -18.00 14.67
N SER A 215 -9.79 -18.27 14.34
CA SER A 215 -10.17 -19.27 13.33
C SER A 215 -9.65 -18.92 11.92
N LEU A 216 -9.67 -17.63 11.55
CA LEU A 216 -9.18 -17.16 10.25
C LEU A 216 -7.65 -17.10 10.20
N ARG A 217 -6.99 -16.77 11.33
CA ARG A 217 -5.52 -16.85 11.45
C ARG A 217 -5.04 -18.27 11.23
N GLU A 218 -5.69 -19.25 11.84
CA GLU A 218 -5.36 -20.66 11.70
C GLU A 218 -5.64 -21.18 10.27
N ALA A 219 -6.74 -20.75 9.64
CA ALA A 219 -7.02 -21.06 8.24
C ALA A 219 -5.94 -20.50 7.31
N ALA A 220 -5.46 -19.28 7.57
CA ALA A 220 -4.38 -18.65 6.83
C ALA A 220 -3.06 -19.41 7.01
N ARG A 221 -2.67 -19.73 8.26
CA ARG A 221 -1.47 -20.51 8.57
C ARG A 221 -1.42 -21.83 7.79
N LYS A 222 -2.49 -22.63 7.91
CA LYS A 222 -2.62 -23.90 7.18
C LYS A 222 -2.56 -23.74 5.65
N SER A 223 -3.08 -22.64 5.14
CA SER A 223 -3.04 -22.37 3.70
C SER A 223 -1.64 -22.01 3.23
N LEU A 224 -0.90 -21.19 3.97
CA LEU A 224 0.50 -20.84 3.69
C LEU A 224 1.38 -22.10 3.70
N GLU A 225 1.27 -22.94 4.72
CA GLU A 225 2.02 -24.19 4.84
C GLU A 225 1.73 -25.16 3.68
N ARG A 226 0.47 -25.32 3.28
CA ARG A 226 0.09 -26.15 2.12
C ARG A 226 0.67 -25.62 0.80
N LYS A 227 0.91 -24.31 0.70
CA LYS A 227 1.59 -23.70 -0.44
C LYS A 227 3.12 -23.83 -0.34
N GLY A 228 3.64 -24.50 0.69
CA GLY A 228 5.06 -24.71 0.93
C GLY A 228 5.81 -23.46 1.35
N ILE A 229 5.12 -22.53 2.00
CA ILE A 229 5.72 -21.35 2.61
C ILE A 229 6.18 -21.72 4.03
N GLU A 230 7.45 -21.48 4.31
CA GLU A 230 8.03 -21.70 5.63
C GLU A 230 7.63 -20.55 6.56
N LEU A 231 6.95 -20.83 7.66
CA LEU A 231 6.55 -19.83 8.64
C LEU A 231 7.54 -19.78 9.79
N MET A 232 8.11 -18.62 10.05
CA MET A 232 8.96 -18.32 11.21
C MET A 232 8.24 -17.31 12.09
N LEU A 233 7.37 -17.81 12.95
CA LEU A 233 6.62 -17.02 13.93
C LEU A 233 7.48 -16.75 15.16
N GLU A 234 7.08 -15.75 15.98
CA GLU A 234 7.82 -15.32 17.19
C GLU A 234 9.30 -15.02 16.89
N THR A 235 9.57 -14.58 15.65
CA THR A 235 10.92 -14.40 15.14
C THR A 235 11.10 -12.96 14.69
N LYS A 236 12.07 -12.25 15.25
CA LYS A 236 12.41 -10.88 14.88
C LYS A 236 13.66 -10.86 14.01
N VAL A 237 13.64 -10.02 13.00
CA VAL A 237 14.82 -9.70 12.18
C VAL A 237 15.60 -8.60 12.88
N GLU A 238 16.90 -8.80 13.09
CA GLU A 238 17.80 -7.82 13.71
C GLU A 238 18.53 -7.00 12.65
N THR A 239 19.08 -7.66 11.63
CA THR A 239 19.76 -6.99 10.53
C THR A 239 19.68 -7.82 9.26
N VAL A 240 19.91 -7.17 8.13
CA VAL A 240 19.94 -7.79 6.79
C VAL A 240 21.19 -7.33 6.07
N THR A 241 21.76 -8.24 5.30
CA THR A 241 22.85 -7.96 4.34
C THR A 241 22.38 -8.37 2.93
N ASP A 242 23.21 -8.18 1.93
CA ASP A 242 22.89 -8.57 0.53
C ASP A 242 22.57 -10.06 0.36
N ASN A 243 23.07 -10.93 1.28
CA ASN A 243 22.98 -12.37 1.13
C ASN A 243 22.45 -13.12 2.36
N SER A 244 22.14 -12.40 3.45
CA SER A 244 21.67 -13.06 4.68
C SER A 244 20.79 -12.18 5.55
N ILE A 245 20.02 -12.84 6.41
CA ILE A 245 19.15 -12.26 7.42
C ILE A 245 19.62 -12.76 8.78
N GLN A 246 19.96 -11.85 9.67
CA GLN A 246 20.23 -12.18 11.08
C GLN A 246 18.92 -12.07 11.88
N LEU A 247 18.62 -13.13 12.59
CA LEU A 247 17.43 -13.25 13.42
C LEU A 247 17.80 -13.12 14.89
N ALA A 248 16.86 -12.67 15.69
CA ALA A 248 16.99 -12.66 17.14
C ALA A 248 17.38 -14.07 17.67
N GLY A 249 18.34 -14.10 18.61
CA GLY A 249 18.90 -15.35 19.11
C GLY A 249 20.04 -15.93 18.28
N GLY A 250 20.64 -15.15 17.37
CA GLY A 250 21.87 -15.48 16.65
C GLY A 250 21.70 -16.46 15.49
N ARG A 251 20.48 -16.77 15.08
CA ARG A 251 20.23 -17.58 13.88
C ARG A 251 20.41 -16.74 12.62
N GLU A 252 20.95 -17.36 11.57
CA GLU A 252 21.12 -16.74 10.27
C GLU A 252 20.41 -17.53 9.18
N ILE A 253 19.83 -16.82 8.21
CA ILE A 253 19.23 -17.39 7.00
C ILE A 253 19.96 -16.79 5.81
N ALA A 254 20.57 -17.63 4.97
CA ALA A 254 21.07 -17.20 3.67
C ALA A 254 19.87 -16.91 2.75
N ALA A 255 19.70 -15.66 2.33
CA ALA A 255 18.63 -15.21 1.47
C ALA A 255 19.10 -14.07 0.56
N GLY A 256 18.90 -14.23 -0.73
CA GLY A 256 19.24 -13.21 -1.74
C GLY A 256 18.12 -12.20 -1.97
N THR A 257 16.97 -12.38 -1.33
CA THR A 257 15.82 -11.47 -1.45
C THR A 257 15.14 -11.30 -0.09
N VAL A 258 15.01 -10.06 0.36
CA VAL A 258 14.25 -9.72 1.56
C VAL A 258 13.24 -8.63 1.23
N ILE A 259 11.94 -8.94 1.37
CA ILE A 259 10.84 -8.01 1.14
C ILE A 259 10.29 -7.57 2.49
N TRP A 260 10.35 -6.25 2.76
CA TRP A 260 9.93 -5.67 4.02
C TRP A 260 8.48 -5.21 3.98
N THR A 261 7.64 -5.86 4.78
CA THR A 261 6.22 -5.53 4.95
C THR A 261 5.84 -5.33 6.42
N ALA A 262 6.81 -5.40 7.35
CA ALA A 262 6.64 -5.45 8.81
C ALA A 262 6.50 -4.09 9.44
N GLY A 263 6.11 -3.09 8.92
CA GLY A 263 5.94 -1.79 9.59
C GLY A 263 5.44 -0.73 8.64
N VAL A 264 4.53 0.10 9.17
CA VAL A 264 3.98 1.23 8.45
C VAL A 264 3.96 2.43 9.40
N ARG A 265 4.49 3.55 8.95
CA ARG A 265 4.40 4.84 9.62
C ARG A 265 3.84 5.89 8.67
N ALA A 266 3.25 6.93 9.21
CA ALA A 266 2.84 8.09 8.43
C ALA A 266 4.01 8.70 7.66
N SER A 267 3.73 9.39 6.56
CA SER A 267 4.72 10.16 5.82
C SER A 267 5.35 11.24 6.70
N ASP A 268 6.55 11.69 6.34
CA ASP A 268 7.29 12.66 7.16
C ASP A 268 6.69 14.06 7.16
N LEU A 269 5.72 14.37 6.29
CA LEU A 269 5.11 15.69 6.18
C LEU A 269 4.61 16.25 7.52
N GLY A 270 4.03 15.41 8.39
CA GLY A 270 3.57 15.86 9.70
C GLY A 270 4.72 16.36 10.58
N ARG A 271 5.88 15.71 10.53
CA ARG A 271 7.12 16.13 11.23
C ARG A 271 7.68 17.38 10.59
N ASP A 272 7.82 17.40 9.27
CA ASP A 272 8.43 18.50 8.52
C ASP A 272 7.61 19.80 8.60
N ALA A 273 6.30 19.66 8.81
CA ALA A 273 5.40 20.77 9.08
C ALA A 273 5.32 21.18 10.57
N GLY A 274 6.11 20.55 11.45
CA GLY A 274 6.15 20.89 12.89
C GLY A 274 4.87 20.52 13.67
N LEU A 275 4.06 19.58 13.17
CA LEU A 275 2.80 19.17 13.80
C LEU A 275 3.04 18.20 14.97
N GLN A 276 2.10 18.19 15.93
CA GLN A 276 2.12 17.20 17.00
C GLN A 276 1.86 15.81 16.45
N LEU A 277 2.76 14.86 16.80
CA LEU A 277 2.68 13.49 16.33
C LEU A 277 2.26 12.53 17.45
N GLU A 278 1.52 11.51 17.07
CA GLU A 278 1.17 10.34 17.88
C GLU A 278 1.99 9.11 17.45
N ARG A 279 1.59 7.92 17.91
CA ARG A 279 2.20 6.64 17.51
C ARG A 279 2.28 6.49 15.99
N GLN A 280 3.34 5.87 15.48
CA GLN A 280 3.60 5.67 14.04
C GLN A 280 3.74 7.00 13.26
N ALA A 281 4.22 8.06 13.90
CA ALA A 281 4.39 9.39 13.34
C ALA A 281 3.09 10.02 12.76
N ARG A 282 1.91 9.57 13.21
CA ARG A 282 0.62 10.11 12.76
C ARG A 282 0.36 11.48 13.37
N VAL A 283 -0.17 12.39 12.58
CA VAL A 283 -0.52 13.73 13.04
C VAL A 283 -1.70 13.67 13.99
N LYS A 284 -1.56 14.27 15.18
CA LYS A 284 -2.64 14.41 16.14
C LYS A 284 -3.72 15.32 15.58
N VAL A 285 -4.95 14.82 15.54
CA VAL A 285 -6.14 15.55 15.08
C VAL A 285 -7.21 15.57 16.17
N ASP A 286 -8.11 16.52 16.07
CA ASP A 286 -9.31 16.56 16.87
C ASP A 286 -10.38 15.57 16.33
N PRO A 287 -11.55 15.42 16.99
CA PRO A 287 -12.61 14.54 16.53
C PRO A 287 -13.22 14.91 15.17
N THR A 288 -12.98 16.09 14.65
CA THR A 288 -13.45 16.56 13.33
C THR A 288 -12.43 16.30 12.22
N LEU A 289 -11.25 15.75 12.56
CA LEU A 289 -10.05 15.55 11.73
C LEU A 289 -9.30 16.86 11.43
N GLN A 290 -9.55 17.93 12.18
CA GLN A 290 -8.80 19.18 12.08
C GLN A 290 -7.50 19.12 12.89
N VAL A 291 -6.48 19.85 12.44
CA VAL A 291 -5.26 20.07 13.20
C VAL A 291 -5.54 21.04 14.35
N VAL A 292 -5.18 20.66 15.56
CA VAL A 292 -5.39 21.51 16.75
C VAL A 292 -4.68 22.87 16.55
N GLY A 293 -5.42 23.95 16.68
CA GLY A 293 -4.93 25.31 16.46
C GLY A 293 -5.02 25.81 15.01
N HIS A 294 -5.38 24.94 14.05
CA HIS A 294 -5.50 25.30 12.62
C HIS A 294 -6.85 24.85 12.03
N PRO A 295 -7.95 25.58 12.29
CA PRO A 295 -9.32 25.14 11.99
C PRO A 295 -9.65 24.98 10.49
N VAL A 296 -8.78 25.46 9.60
CA VAL A 296 -8.92 25.30 8.14
C VAL A 296 -8.03 24.18 7.58
N VAL A 297 -7.29 23.45 8.46
CA VAL A 297 -6.37 22.38 8.06
C VAL A 297 -6.86 21.04 8.57
N PHE A 298 -7.10 20.12 7.67
CA PHE A 298 -7.56 18.76 7.94
C PHE A 298 -6.45 17.75 7.62
N VAL A 299 -6.44 16.63 8.35
CA VAL A 299 -5.55 15.50 8.06
C VAL A 299 -6.39 14.24 7.93
N ILE A 300 -6.15 13.47 6.87
CA ILE A 300 -6.93 12.26 6.56
C ILE A 300 -6.04 11.07 6.17
N GLY A 301 -6.63 9.89 6.19
CA GLY A 301 -5.96 8.64 5.83
C GLY A 301 -4.88 8.24 6.82
N ASP A 302 -3.84 7.57 6.31
CA ASP A 302 -2.78 7.00 7.15
C ASP A 302 -1.94 8.07 7.89
N LEU A 303 -1.92 9.30 7.39
CA LEU A 303 -1.26 10.42 8.04
C LEU A 303 -1.97 10.86 9.34
N ALA A 304 -3.29 10.71 9.42
CA ALA A 304 -4.09 11.17 10.55
C ALA A 304 -4.06 10.21 11.74
N GLY A 305 -3.82 10.69 12.95
CA GLY A 305 -4.04 10.00 14.21
C GLY A 305 -5.52 9.92 14.58
N ALA A 306 -6.38 9.59 13.60
CA ALA A 306 -7.82 9.57 13.76
C ALA A 306 -8.28 8.53 14.78
N LYS A 307 -9.33 8.88 15.55
CA LYS A 307 -9.94 8.02 16.56
C LYS A 307 -11.46 7.97 16.37
N ASP A 308 -12.07 6.87 16.79
CA ASP A 308 -13.52 6.78 17.00
C ASP A 308 -13.78 6.50 18.49
N GLY A 309 -14.19 7.51 19.24
CA GLY A 309 -14.11 7.52 20.70
C GLY A 309 -12.65 7.45 21.16
N GLU A 310 -12.32 6.50 22.03
CA GLU A 310 -10.96 6.24 22.53
C GLU A 310 -10.12 5.33 21.60
N ALA A 311 -10.76 4.65 20.64
CA ALA A 311 -10.08 3.68 19.78
C ALA A 311 -9.36 4.37 18.63
N SER A 312 -8.04 4.14 18.51
CA SER A 312 -7.26 4.55 17.33
C SER A 312 -7.70 3.77 16.10
N LEU A 313 -8.00 4.48 15.03
CA LEU A 313 -8.38 3.86 13.75
C LEU A 313 -7.15 3.30 13.02
N PRO A 314 -7.28 2.14 12.37
CA PRO A 314 -6.18 1.54 11.62
C PRO A 314 -5.87 2.31 10.32
N MET A 315 -4.64 2.14 9.81
CA MET A 315 -4.22 2.66 8.49
C MET A 315 -4.80 1.78 7.37
N LEU A 316 -6.08 1.96 7.07
CA LEU A 316 -6.84 1.19 6.09
C LEU A 316 -7.51 2.10 5.07
N ILE A 317 -7.64 1.60 3.84
CA ILE A 317 -8.31 2.31 2.73
C ILE A 317 -9.72 2.77 3.08
N PRO A 318 -10.60 1.95 3.70
CA PRO A 318 -11.94 2.40 4.10
C PRO A 318 -11.92 3.59 5.07
N VAL A 319 -10.96 3.63 6.00
CA VAL A 319 -10.79 4.79 6.90
C VAL A 319 -10.42 6.04 6.10
N ALA A 320 -9.45 5.93 5.20
CA ALA A 320 -9.00 7.04 4.37
C ALA A 320 -10.13 7.59 3.48
N MET A 321 -10.92 6.71 2.85
CA MET A 321 -12.03 7.11 1.99
C MET A 321 -13.16 7.77 2.76
N GLN A 322 -13.56 7.20 3.90
CA GLN A 322 -14.62 7.78 4.75
C GLN A 322 -14.17 9.12 5.36
N ALA A 323 -12.91 9.22 5.78
CA ALA A 323 -12.32 10.50 6.24
C ALA A 323 -12.34 11.56 5.11
N GLY A 324 -12.00 11.18 3.88
CA GLY A 324 -12.05 12.09 2.73
C GLY A 324 -13.47 12.60 2.42
N GLN A 325 -14.48 11.71 2.46
CA GLN A 325 -15.89 12.09 2.31
C GLN A 325 -16.35 13.02 3.44
N HIS A 326 -15.97 12.71 4.66
CA HIS A 326 -16.31 13.48 5.84
C HIS A 326 -15.73 14.90 5.78
N VAL A 327 -14.45 15.04 5.48
CA VAL A 327 -13.77 16.34 5.40
C VAL A 327 -14.35 17.18 4.26
N ALA A 328 -14.67 16.58 3.12
CA ALA A 328 -15.36 17.29 2.04
C ALA A 328 -16.72 17.87 2.48
N ALA A 329 -17.50 17.10 3.25
CA ALA A 329 -18.77 17.59 3.82
C ALA A 329 -18.55 18.72 4.83
N CYS A 330 -17.54 18.59 5.71
CA CYS A 330 -17.17 19.67 6.66
C CYS A 330 -16.76 20.94 5.94
N ILE A 331 -15.93 20.87 4.89
CA ILE A 331 -15.52 22.04 4.11
C ILE A 331 -16.74 22.67 3.43
N GLY A 332 -17.64 21.88 2.85
CA GLY A 332 -18.89 22.41 2.27
C GLY A 332 -19.74 23.15 3.31
N ASP A 333 -19.97 22.54 4.46
CA ASP A 333 -20.71 23.17 5.57
C ASP A 333 -20.01 24.48 6.04
N MET A 334 -18.68 24.50 6.13
CA MET A 334 -17.91 25.70 6.57
C MET A 334 -17.98 26.83 5.55
N VAL A 335 -18.00 26.55 4.26
CA VAL A 335 -18.19 27.55 3.20
C VAL A 335 -19.59 28.18 3.30
N ASP A 336 -20.58 27.42 3.75
CA ASP A 336 -21.95 27.91 4.00
C ASP A 336 -22.13 28.45 5.44
N ASN A 337 -21.03 28.87 6.13
CA ASN A 337 -21.00 29.37 7.50
C ASN A 337 -21.44 28.38 8.58
N GLY A 338 -21.40 27.10 8.29
CA GLY A 338 -21.57 26.02 9.30
C GLY A 338 -20.27 25.67 10.00
N GLY A 339 -20.23 24.54 10.68
CA GLY A 339 -19.08 24.02 11.40
C GLY A 339 -18.70 22.61 11.03
N ALA A 340 -17.45 22.21 11.32
CA ALA A 340 -17.00 20.85 11.15
C ALA A 340 -17.70 19.91 12.14
N LYS A 341 -18.02 18.70 11.71
CA LYS A 341 -18.71 17.65 12.49
C LYS A 341 -17.72 16.58 12.95
N THR A 342 -18.07 15.85 13.98
CA THR A 342 -17.26 14.72 14.47
C THR A 342 -17.27 13.57 13.46
N PHE A 343 -16.09 13.06 13.15
CA PHE A 343 -15.91 11.88 12.31
C PHE A 343 -16.37 10.61 13.01
N ARG A 344 -17.06 9.74 12.28
CA ARG A 344 -17.47 8.41 12.74
C ARG A 344 -17.11 7.38 11.67
N TYR A 345 -16.40 6.34 12.09
CA TYR A 345 -15.99 5.26 11.19
C TYR A 345 -17.00 4.12 11.19
N ARG A 346 -17.30 3.60 10.02
CA ARG A 346 -18.11 2.38 9.85
C ARG A 346 -17.21 1.31 9.25
N ASP A 347 -16.91 0.28 10.04
CA ASP A 347 -16.04 -0.80 9.61
C ASP A 347 -16.75 -1.71 8.59
N PRO A 348 -16.30 -1.78 7.33
CA PRO A 348 -16.84 -2.68 6.32
C PRO A 348 -16.28 -4.10 6.44
N GLY A 349 -15.38 -4.36 7.38
CA GLY A 349 -14.63 -5.61 7.53
C GLY A 349 -13.25 -5.59 6.86
N ILE A 350 -12.53 -6.71 7.03
CA ILE A 350 -11.17 -6.89 6.51
C ILE A 350 -11.07 -8.22 5.76
N MET A 351 -10.17 -8.27 4.78
CA MET A 351 -9.89 -9.49 4.02
C MET A 351 -8.44 -9.53 3.56
N ALA A 352 -7.92 -10.74 3.35
CA ALA A 352 -6.60 -10.97 2.79
C ALA A 352 -6.60 -12.25 1.94
N THR A 353 -5.98 -12.21 0.76
CA THR A 353 -5.78 -13.41 -0.04
C THR A 353 -4.47 -14.11 0.35
N ILE A 354 -4.46 -15.44 0.21
CA ILE A 354 -3.28 -16.27 0.45
C ILE A 354 -2.82 -16.89 -0.89
N GLY A 355 -3.46 -16.46 -1.94
CA GLY A 355 -3.29 -16.91 -3.30
C GLY A 355 -4.55 -17.60 -3.85
N ARG A 356 -4.41 -18.30 -4.95
CA ARG A 356 -5.50 -18.92 -5.69
C ARG A 356 -6.34 -19.86 -4.81
N ASN A 357 -7.66 -19.72 -4.90
CA ASN A 357 -8.66 -20.49 -4.16
C ASN A 357 -8.53 -20.39 -2.62
N SER A 358 -7.78 -19.42 -2.12
CA SER A 358 -7.55 -19.27 -0.68
C SER A 358 -7.44 -17.81 -0.28
N ALA A 359 -8.41 -17.37 0.51
CA ALA A 359 -8.40 -16.08 1.20
C ALA A 359 -9.13 -16.21 2.54
N VAL A 360 -9.01 -15.19 3.36
CA VAL A 360 -9.78 -15.00 4.58
C VAL A 360 -10.50 -13.67 4.50
N ALA A 361 -11.75 -13.64 4.97
CA ALA A 361 -12.56 -12.43 5.04
C ALA A 361 -13.36 -12.42 6.36
N GLN A 362 -13.34 -11.27 7.01
CA GLN A 362 -14.08 -10.99 8.25
C GLN A 362 -14.96 -9.77 8.01
N LEU A 363 -16.27 -9.99 7.91
CA LEU A 363 -17.28 -8.99 7.59
C LEU A 363 -18.28 -8.92 8.75
N GLY A 364 -17.97 -8.15 9.78
CA GLY A 364 -18.70 -8.18 11.05
C GLY A 364 -18.73 -9.60 11.63
N PRO A 365 -19.91 -10.22 11.84
CA PRO A 365 -20.02 -11.58 12.37
C PRO A 365 -19.74 -12.68 11.35
N VAL A 366 -19.65 -12.36 10.06
CA VAL A 366 -19.45 -13.35 9.00
C VAL A 366 -17.96 -13.57 8.76
N HIS A 367 -17.51 -14.82 8.91
CA HIS A 367 -16.13 -15.24 8.74
C HIS A 367 -16.03 -16.25 7.60
N LEU A 368 -15.33 -15.92 6.53
CA LEU A 368 -15.15 -16.77 5.36
C LEU A 368 -13.69 -17.13 5.18
N SER A 369 -13.41 -18.38 4.77
CA SER A 369 -12.06 -18.84 4.45
C SER A 369 -12.05 -19.74 3.21
N GLY A 370 -10.85 -20.01 2.67
CA GLY A 370 -10.68 -20.86 1.49
C GLY A 370 -11.32 -20.26 0.24
N PHE A 371 -12.01 -21.10 -0.55
CA PHE A 371 -12.59 -20.69 -1.84
C PHE A 371 -13.69 -19.61 -1.69
N LEU A 372 -14.56 -19.72 -0.68
CA LEU A 372 -15.61 -18.70 -0.44
C LEU A 372 -15.00 -17.34 -0.07
N GLY A 373 -14.00 -17.34 0.82
CA GLY A 373 -13.24 -16.12 1.15
C GLY A 373 -12.56 -15.53 -0.09
N TRP A 374 -11.99 -16.37 -0.94
CA TRP A 374 -11.32 -15.95 -2.17
C TRP A 374 -12.31 -15.38 -3.22
N SER A 375 -13.46 -15.99 -3.41
CA SER A 375 -14.51 -15.47 -4.30
C SER A 375 -15.01 -14.10 -3.82
N MET A 376 -15.21 -13.94 -2.52
CA MET A 376 -15.59 -12.65 -1.92
C MET A 376 -14.48 -11.61 -2.12
N TRP A 377 -13.21 -11.99 -1.90
CA TRP A 377 -12.06 -11.11 -2.13
C TRP A 377 -12.01 -10.62 -3.58
N LEU A 378 -12.17 -11.52 -4.58
CA LEU A 378 -12.23 -11.16 -5.99
C LEU A 378 -13.35 -10.15 -6.28
N ALA A 379 -14.57 -10.44 -5.80
CA ALA A 379 -15.74 -9.58 -6.04
C ALA A 379 -15.53 -8.17 -5.46
N VAL A 380 -15.06 -8.07 -4.22
CA VAL A 380 -14.83 -6.78 -3.57
C VAL A 380 -13.72 -6.00 -4.27
N HIS A 381 -12.60 -6.65 -4.62
CA HIS A 381 -11.47 -5.95 -5.23
C HIS A 381 -11.80 -5.49 -6.65
N ILE A 382 -12.46 -6.32 -7.48
CA ILE A 382 -12.82 -5.91 -8.84
C ILE A 382 -13.78 -4.72 -8.86
N VAL A 383 -14.74 -4.68 -7.93
CA VAL A 383 -15.68 -3.55 -7.81
C VAL A 383 -14.96 -2.26 -7.41
N ASN A 384 -13.93 -2.36 -6.55
CA ASN A 384 -13.18 -1.20 -6.06
C ASN A 384 -12.07 -0.72 -6.99
N VAL A 385 -11.68 -1.49 -8.03
CA VAL A 385 -10.75 -1.00 -9.07
C VAL A 385 -11.36 0.21 -9.77
N ILE A 386 -10.59 1.28 -9.90
CA ILE A 386 -11.09 2.65 -10.13
C ILE A 386 -11.77 2.88 -11.49
N SER A 387 -11.41 2.12 -12.55
CA SER A 387 -12.01 2.34 -13.87
C SER A 387 -12.63 1.07 -14.44
N PHE A 388 -13.71 1.23 -15.21
CA PHE A 388 -14.35 0.09 -15.90
C PHE A 388 -13.36 -0.67 -16.78
N ARG A 389 -12.51 0.05 -17.52
CA ARG A 389 -11.46 -0.56 -18.35
C ARG A 389 -10.49 -1.40 -17.51
N SER A 390 -10.01 -0.87 -16.36
CA SER A 390 -9.13 -1.63 -15.46
C SER A 390 -9.83 -2.86 -14.91
N ARG A 391 -11.11 -2.75 -14.52
CA ARG A 391 -11.89 -3.91 -14.03
C ARG A 391 -11.93 -5.02 -15.06
N LEU A 392 -12.23 -4.68 -16.32
CA LEU A 392 -12.29 -5.65 -17.40
C LEU A 392 -10.93 -6.32 -17.65
N VAL A 393 -9.85 -5.54 -17.74
CA VAL A 393 -8.51 -6.05 -18.00
C VAL A 393 -8.01 -6.93 -16.85
N VAL A 394 -8.17 -6.47 -15.60
CA VAL A 394 -7.82 -7.27 -14.42
C VAL A 394 -8.62 -8.58 -14.36
N LEU A 395 -9.92 -8.52 -14.66
CA LEU A 395 -10.76 -9.72 -14.70
C LEU A 395 -10.31 -10.72 -15.77
N VAL A 396 -9.97 -10.23 -16.97
CA VAL A 396 -9.43 -11.07 -18.06
C VAL A 396 -8.10 -11.68 -17.68
N ASN A 397 -7.18 -10.90 -17.08
CA ASN A 397 -5.88 -11.41 -16.63
C ASN A 397 -6.01 -12.45 -15.51
N TRP A 398 -6.90 -12.20 -14.54
CA TRP A 398 -7.20 -13.19 -13.51
C TRP A 398 -7.80 -14.48 -14.08
N ALA A 399 -8.72 -14.39 -15.05
CA ALA A 399 -9.30 -15.56 -15.72
C ALA A 399 -8.24 -16.31 -16.54
N TRP A 400 -7.39 -15.59 -17.27
CA TRP A 400 -6.28 -16.18 -18.04
C TRP A 400 -5.29 -16.92 -17.14
N GLU A 401 -4.81 -16.26 -16.09
CA GLU A 401 -3.90 -16.88 -15.11
C GLU A 401 -4.56 -18.09 -14.44
N TYR A 402 -5.88 -17.98 -14.13
CA TYR A 402 -6.62 -19.07 -13.52
C TYR A 402 -6.71 -20.29 -14.43
N LEU A 403 -6.82 -20.14 -15.74
CA LEU A 403 -6.96 -21.24 -16.70
C LEU A 403 -5.60 -21.77 -17.17
N PHE A 404 -4.65 -20.90 -17.46
CA PHE A 404 -3.41 -21.24 -18.17
C PHE A 404 -2.15 -21.23 -17.29
N TYR A 405 -2.21 -20.72 -16.07
CA TYR A 405 -1.03 -20.56 -15.19
C TYR A 405 0.10 -19.81 -15.91
N ASP A 406 -0.22 -18.70 -16.55
CA ASP A 406 0.72 -17.87 -17.28
C ASP A 406 0.64 -16.42 -16.82
N ARG A 407 1.80 -15.83 -16.58
CA ARG A 407 1.96 -14.43 -16.16
C ARG A 407 2.81 -13.71 -17.19
N PRO A 408 2.21 -12.94 -18.11
CA PRO A 408 2.93 -12.39 -19.28
C PRO A 408 3.95 -11.29 -18.91
N VAL A 409 3.88 -10.70 -17.72
CA VAL A 409 4.64 -9.50 -17.32
C VAL A 409 5.97 -9.85 -16.63
N ARG A 410 6.60 -10.97 -16.98
CA ARG A 410 7.90 -11.41 -16.45
C ARG A 410 9.07 -10.72 -17.14
N LEU A 411 9.08 -9.39 -17.10
CA LEU A 411 10.12 -8.59 -17.74
C LEU A 411 11.02 -7.97 -16.67
N ILE A 412 12.34 -8.07 -16.87
CA ILE A 412 13.33 -7.28 -16.13
C ILE A 412 13.46 -5.94 -16.85
N VAL A 413 12.86 -4.90 -16.29
CA VAL A 413 12.94 -3.54 -16.82
C VAL A 413 13.98 -2.77 -16.01
N ARG A 414 15.15 -2.52 -16.62
CA ARG A 414 16.22 -1.73 -15.99
C ARG A 414 15.90 -0.25 -16.09
N ALA A 415 16.16 0.53 -15.05
CA ALA A 415 16.18 1.97 -15.14
C ALA A 415 17.34 2.43 -16.03
N ALA A 416 17.23 3.62 -16.66
CA ALA A 416 18.26 4.13 -17.56
C ALA A 416 19.62 4.36 -16.86
N ASP A 417 19.60 4.53 -15.53
CA ASP A 417 20.81 4.76 -14.70
C ASP A 417 21.54 3.46 -14.28
N ASP A 418 20.98 2.28 -14.56
CA ASP A 418 21.61 0.99 -14.25
C ASP A 418 22.70 0.58 -15.29
N ARG A 419 23.22 1.52 -16.04
CA ARG A 419 24.30 1.30 -17.03
C ARG A 419 25.64 1.76 -16.45
N GLU A 420 26.14 1.06 -15.45
CA GLU A 420 27.56 1.05 -15.13
C GLU A 420 28.01 -0.33 -14.67
#